data_fac832795ad5223d1a6fb64647de5206
#
_entry.id   fac832795ad5223d1a6fb64647de5206
#
_cell.length_a   1.000
_cell.length_b   1.000
_cell.length_c   1.000
_cell.angle_alpha   90.00
_cell.angle_beta   90.00
_cell.angle_gamma   90.00
#
_symmetry.space_group_name_H-M   'P 1'
#
loop_
_entity.id
_entity.type
_entity.pdbx_description
1 polymer ?
#
loop_
_entity_poly.entity_id
_entity_poly.type
_entity_poly.pdbx_seq_one_letter_code
_entity_poly.pdbx_strand_id
1 'polypeptide(L)'
;MTKPSILVMAGGTGGHIFPGLAVAEYLRICGWNVSWLGNQKGMEYRLVQSCNFPFEAVEFGGLRGKGLKAKLMLPINLARACFQSWKIMRRLKPSVVLGMGGYITFPGGLITKLLKRPLVLHESNSVAGSANLALAKIAMRTLTGFPDTMEKAEWVGNPIRQEFDNMPAPSTRYEQRQGPLSILVVGGSLGAAALNENIPAALALIPKEVRPKVIHQAGDKHLAELQARYAECDVEADIRPFI
;
A
#
# COMPACT_ATOMS: atom_id res chain seq x y z
N MET A 1 -5.81 -31.93 11.59
CA MET A 1 -5.50 -31.23 10.33
C MET A 1 -4.56 -30.07 10.62
N THR A 2 -3.47 -29.90 9.89
CA THR A 2 -2.58 -28.74 10.04
C THR A 2 -3.31 -27.47 9.57
N LYS A 3 -3.24 -26.40 10.35
CA LYS A 3 -3.84 -25.10 9.97
C LYS A 3 -3.28 -24.63 8.61
N PRO A 4 -4.13 -24.11 7.71
CA PRO A 4 -3.65 -23.54 6.45
C PRO A 4 -2.73 -22.35 6.73
N SER A 5 -1.78 -22.11 5.83
CA SER A 5 -0.80 -21.04 6.01
C SER A 5 -0.64 -20.19 4.75
N ILE A 6 -0.47 -18.89 4.94
CA ILE A 6 -0.27 -17.92 3.88
C ILE A 6 0.99 -17.09 4.12
N LEU A 7 1.73 -16.83 3.05
CA LEU A 7 2.81 -15.85 3.03
C LEU A 7 2.35 -14.63 2.22
N VAL A 8 2.14 -13.51 2.90
CA VAL A 8 1.79 -12.23 2.28
C VAL A 8 3.07 -11.52 1.90
N MET A 9 3.17 -11.04 0.68
CA MET A 9 4.29 -10.27 0.15
C MET A 9 3.79 -8.91 -0.28
N ALA A 10 4.17 -7.87 0.45
CA ALA A 10 3.87 -6.48 0.08
C ALA A 10 4.89 -5.53 0.68
N GLY A 11 5.16 -4.45 -0.01
CA GLY A 11 6.05 -3.41 0.49
C GLY A 11 6.11 -2.19 -0.43
N GLY A 12 6.89 -1.22 -0.01
CA GLY A 12 7.14 0.02 -0.73
C GLY A 12 6.20 1.16 -0.37
N THR A 13 4.89 0.98 -0.52
CA THR A 13 3.90 2.04 -0.22
C THR A 13 2.72 1.51 0.59
N GLY A 14 2.03 2.42 1.30
CA GLY A 14 0.81 2.09 2.03
C GLY A 14 -0.28 1.46 1.18
N GLY A 15 -0.36 1.84 -0.11
CA GLY A 15 -1.34 1.29 -1.06
C GLY A 15 -1.23 -0.22 -1.30
N HIS A 16 -0.07 -0.83 -1.06
CA HIS A 16 0.13 -2.27 -1.10
C HIS A 16 0.03 -2.91 0.30
N ILE A 17 0.53 -2.20 1.32
CA ILE A 17 0.67 -2.74 2.66
C ILE A 17 -0.70 -2.82 3.36
N PHE A 18 -1.50 -1.75 3.34
CA PHE A 18 -2.78 -1.73 4.06
C PHE A 18 -3.80 -2.75 3.53
N PRO A 19 -4.00 -2.91 2.21
CA PRO A 19 -4.85 -3.99 1.71
C PRO A 19 -4.31 -5.38 2.08
N GLY A 20 -2.97 -5.56 2.06
CA GLY A 20 -2.35 -6.81 2.51
C GLY A 20 -2.59 -7.09 3.99
N LEU A 21 -2.53 -6.07 4.85
CA LEU A 21 -2.85 -6.20 6.28
C LEU A 21 -4.32 -6.54 6.50
N ALA A 22 -5.24 -5.92 5.75
CA ALA A 22 -6.67 -6.24 5.85
C ALA A 22 -6.94 -7.71 5.54
N VAL A 23 -6.33 -8.26 4.47
CA VAL A 23 -6.42 -9.70 4.16
C VAL A 23 -5.76 -10.55 5.25
N ALA A 24 -4.58 -10.15 5.74
CA ALA A 24 -3.85 -10.88 6.78
C ALA A 24 -4.66 -10.97 8.08
N GLU A 25 -5.29 -9.89 8.51
CA GLU A 25 -6.13 -9.85 9.70
C GLU A 25 -7.38 -10.72 9.53
N TYR A 26 -8.07 -10.62 8.42
CA TYR A 26 -9.22 -11.46 8.12
C TYR A 26 -8.87 -12.95 8.15
N LEU A 27 -7.78 -13.34 7.49
CA LEU A 27 -7.35 -14.74 7.46
C LEU A 27 -6.89 -15.25 8.85
N ARG A 28 -6.28 -14.39 9.67
CA ARG A 28 -5.95 -14.72 11.06
C ARG A 28 -7.21 -15.03 11.88
N ILE A 29 -8.27 -14.24 11.71
CA ILE A 29 -9.59 -14.50 12.35
C ILE A 29 -10.17 -15.83 11.86
N CYS A 30 -10.00 -16.16 10.57
CA CYS A 30 -10.39 -17.44 9.99
C CYS A 30 -9.47 -18.63 10.43
N GLY A 31 -8.51 -18.40 11.32
CA GLY A 31 -7.66 -19.45 11.87
C GLY A 31 -6.45 -19.82 11.02
N TRP A 32 -6.08 -19.04 10.01
CA TRP A 32 -4.88 -19.24 9.21
C TRP A 32 -3.61 -18.82 9.94
N ASN A 33 -2.51 -19.51 9.64
CA ASN A 33 -1.17 -19.05 10.00
C ASN A 33 -0.69 -18.05 8.96
N VAL A 34 -0.56 -16.78 9.35
CA VAL A 34 -0.14 -15.70 8.45
C VAL A 34 1.30 -15.32 8.76
N SER A 35 2.13 -15.21 7.71
CA SER A 35 3.48 -14.63 7.77
C SER A 35 3.62 -13.57 6.70
N TRP A 36 4.50 -12.59 6.91
CA TRP A 36 4.73 -11.50 5.98
C TRP A 36 6.17 -11.50 5.47
N LEU A 37 6.35 -11.33 4.16
CA LEU A 37 7.65 -11.15 3.54
C LEU A 37 7.78 -9.70 3.06
N GLY A 38 8.84 -9.02 3.49
CA GLY A 38 9.07 -7.62 3.17
C GLY A 38 10.52 -7.19 3.39
N ASN A 39 10.79 -5.91 3.18
CA ASN A 39 12.08 -5.31 3.45
C ASN A 39 12.10 -4.73 4.87
N GLN A 40 13.07 -5.16 5.70
CA GLN A 40 13.19 -4.67 7.08
C GLN A 40 13.43 -3.15 7.17
N LYS A 41 13.96 -2.54 6.10
CA LYS A 41 14.19 -1.08 6.02
C LYS A 41 12.99 -0.34 5.41
N GLY A 42 11.94 -1.07 4.98
CA GLY A 42 10.73 -0.50 4.41
C GLY A 42 9.71 -0.10 5.48
N MET A 43 8.72 0.69 5.08
CA MET A 43 7.63 1.07 5.97
C MET A 43 6.79 -0.15 6.39
N GLU A 44 6.76 -1.20 5.56
CA GLU A 44 6.06 -2.46 5.83
C GLU A 44 6.51 -3.10 7.13
N TYR A 45 7.80 -3.01 7.48
CA TYR A 45 8.32 -3.62 8.70
C TYR A 45 7.60 -3.09 9.95
N ARG A 46 7.53 -1.77 10.11
CA ARG A 46 6.88 -1.14 11.27
C ARG A 46 5.39 -1.44 11.33
N LEU A 47 4.69 -1.34 10.19
CA LEU A 47 3.25 -1.56 10.11
C LEU A 47 2.86 -3.01 10.40
N VAL A 48 3.63 -3.97 9.89
CA VAL A 48 3.37 -5.40 10.12
C VAL A 48 3.68 -5.79 11.56
N GLN A 49 4.75 -5.22 12.14
CA GLN A 49 5.10 -5.45 13.55
C GLN A 49 4.03 -4.89 14.51
N SER A 50 3.46 -3.72 14.21
CA SER A 50 2.38 -3.15 15.03
C SER A 50 1.10 -4.01 15.04
N CYS A 51 0.90 -4.82 13.98
CA CYS A 51 -0.20 -5.79 13.90
C CYS A 51 0.17 -7.19 14.44
N ASN A 52 1.38 -7.37 15.00
CA ASN A 52 1.88 -8.63 15.56
C ASN A 52 1.88 -9.81 14.56
N PHE A 53 2.21 -9.57 13.30
CA PHE A 53 2.46 -10.64 12.33
C PHE A 53 3.94 -11.04 12.28
N PRO A 54 4.24 -12.35 12.15
CA PRO A 54 5.59 -12.84 11.86
C PRO A 54 6.14 -12.21 10.57
N PHE A 55 7.33 -11.62 10.63
CA PHE A 55 7.95 -10.92 9.52
C PHE A 55 9.21 -11.63 9.04
N GLU A 56 9.29 -11.87 7.75
CA GLU A 56 10.39 -12.51 7.05
C GLU A 56 11.11 -11.47 6.19
N ALA A 57 12.35 -11.16 6.56
CA ALA A 57 13.12 -10.13 5.91
C ALA A 57 13.79 -10.61 4.61
N VAL A 58 13.59 -9.86 3.53
CA VAL A 58 14.30 -10.01 2.27
C VAL A 58 14.89 -8.67 1.85
N GLU A 59 16.17 -8.66 1.52
CA GLU A 59 16.87 -7.44 1.10
C GLU A 59 16.72 -7.20 -0.40
N PHE A 60 15.65 -6.56 -0.79
CA PHE A 60 15.43 -6.14 -2.16
C PHE A 60 14.74 -4.78 -2.18
N GLY A 61 15.24 -3.85 -2.98
CA GLY A 61 14.72 -2.49 -3.06
C GLY A 61 14.49 -2.03 -4.48
N GLY A 62 13.63 -1.03 -4.66
CA GLY A 62 13.37 -0.42 -5.95
C GLY A 62 14.61 0.23 -6.58
N LEU A 63 14.61 0.30 -7.90
CA LEU A 63 15.64 0.92 -8.71
C LEU A 63 15.32 2.39 -9.05
N ARG A 64 14.07 2.80 -8.85
CA ARG A 64 13.62 4.14 -9.25
C ARG A 64 14.41 5.22 -8.52
N GLY A 65 15.01 6.13 -9.27
CA GLY A 65 15.85 7.22 -8.71
C GLY A 65 17.27 6.82 -8.29
N LYS A 66 17.71 5.56 -8.53
CA LYS A 66 19.06 5.10 -8.21
C LYS A 66 19.98 5.13 -9.43
N GLY A 67 21.23 5.55 -9.25
CA GLY A 67 22.21 5.70 -10.32
C GLY A 67 22.63 4.38 -11.00
N LEU A 68 23.53 4.48 -11.99
CA LEU A 68 23.99 3.37 -12.83
C LEU A 68 24.53 2.18 -12.04
N LYS A 69 25.27 2.44 -10.94
CA LYS A 69 25.81 1.39 -10.05
C LYS A 69 24.71 0.46 -9.50
N ALA A 70 23.54 1.02 -9.13
CA ALA A 70 22.44 0.22 -8.63
C ALA A 70 21.80 -0.65 -9.73
N LYS A 71 21.79 -0.17 -10.98
CA LYS A 71 21.33 -0.95 -12.14
C LYS A 71 22.26 -2.10 -12.47
N LEU A 72 23.58 -1.90 -12.41
CA LEU A 72 24.58 -2.95 -12.63
C LEU A 72 24.54 -4.04 -11.54
N MET A 73 24.24 -3.65 -10.29
CA MET A 73 24.11 -4.60 -9.18
C MET A 73 22.76 -5.33 -9.12
N LEU A 74 21.82 -4.97 -9.98
CA LEU A 74 20.47 -5.55 -9.96
C LEU A 74 20.44 -7.06 -10.07
N PRO A 75 21.15 -7.71 -11.00
CA PRO A 75 21.12 -9.17 -11.13
C PRO A 75 21.59 -9.88 -9.85
N ILE A 76 22.65 -9.37 -9.22
CA ILE A 76 23.21 -9.93 -7.99
C ILE A 76 22.23 -9.74 -6.83
N ASN A 77 21.65 -8.54 -6.69
CA ASN A 77 20.66 -8.27 -5.66
C ASN A 77 19.39 -9.10 -5.84
N LEU A 78 18.95 -9.31 -7.07
CA LEU A 78 17.80 -10.16 -7.38
C LEU A 78 18.10 -11.63 -7.04
N ALA A 79 19.25 -12.14 -7.45
CA ALA A 79 19.66 -13.53 -7.13
C ALA A 79 19.71 -13.75 -5.61
N ARG A 80 20.28 -12.78 -4.86
CA ARG A 80 20.32 -12.82 -3.40
C ARG A 80 18.91 -12.82 -2.79
N ALA A 81 18.02 -11.95 -3.27
CA ALA A 81 16.64 -11.85 -2.78
C ALA A 81 15.84 -13.12 -3.11
N CYS A 82 16.04 -13.69 -4.30
CA CYS A 82 15.47 -14.99 -4.66
C CYS A 82 15.95 -16.10 -3.73
N PHE A 83 17.24 -16.14 -3.42
CA PHE A 83 17.79 -17.14 -2.50
C PHE A 83 17.25 -16.99 -1.06
N GLN A 84 17.13 -15.75 -0.56
CA GLN A 84 16.48 -15.46 0.73
C GLN A 84 15.02 -15.93 0.73
N SER A 85 14.26 -15.58 -0.30
CA SER A 85 12.86 -15.98 -0.46
C SER A 85 12.71 -17.50 -0.54
N TRP A 86 13.62 -18.19 -1.24
CA TRP A 86 13.65 -19.63 -1.33
C TRP A 86 13.85 -20.30 0.04
N LYS A 87 14.82 -19.82 0.84
CA LYS A 87 15.05 -20.31 2.22
C LYS A 87 13.79 -20.15 3.09
N ILE A 88 13.17 -18.96 3.04
CA ILE A 88 11.96 -18.65 3.79
C ILE A 88 10.83 -19.60 3.40
N MET A 89 10.53 -19.71 2.11
CA MET A 89 9.43 -20.57 1.63
C MET A 89 9.67 -22.06 1.83
N ARG A 90 10.93 -22.52 1.79
CA ARG A 90 11.28 -23.90 2.14
C ARG A 90 11.07 -24.21 3.61
N ARG A 91 11.29 -23.25 4.50
CA ARG A 91 11.07 -23.37 5.93
C ARG A 91 9.58 -23.28 6.29
N LEU A 92 8.90 -22.25 5.81
CA LEU A 92 7.49 -21.99 6.15
C LEU A 92 6.51 -22.92 5.44
N LYS A 93 6.85 -23.40 4.25
CA LYS A 93 6.01 -24.26 3.39
C LYS A 93 4.57 -23.71 3.24
N PRO A 94 4.38 -22.43 2.87
CA PRO A 94 3.05 -21.83 2.85
C PRO A 94 2.12 -22.60 1.89
N SER A 95 0.85 -22.73 2.28
CA SER A 95 -0.18 -23.35 1.44
C SER A 95 -0.48 -22.48 0.21
N VAL A 96 -0.40 -21.17 0.38
CA VAL A 96 -0.58 -20.16 -0.67
C VAL A 96 0.32 -18.95 -0.41
N VAL A 97 0.72 -18.28 -1.46
CA VAL A 97 1.48 -17.02 -1.41
C VAL A 97 0.64 -15.92 -2.05
N LEU A 98 0.49 -14.79 -1.36
CA LEU A 98 -0.25 -13.62 -1.82
C LEU A 98 0.73 -12.49 -2.11
N GLY A 99 0.80 -12.04 -3.36
CA GLY A 99 1.56 -10.86 -3.77
C GLY A 99 0.63 -9.65 -3.90
N MET A 100 0.84 -8.61 -3.09
CA MET A 100 0.05 -7.38 -3.12
C MET A 100 0.71 -6.26 -3.91
N GLY A 101 1.93 -6.46 -4.41
CA GLY A 101 2.69 -5.46 -5.14
C GLY A 101 3.90 -4.91 -4.40
N GLY A 102 4.60 -3.99 -5.10
CA GLY A 102 5.91 -3.51 -4.69
C GLY A 102 7.04 -4.40 -5.22
N TYR A 103 8.27 -3.87 -5.26
CA TYR A 103 9.42 -4.61 -5.83
C TYR A 103 9.72 -5.89 -5.06
N ILE A 104 9.44 -5.89 -3.76
CA ILE A 104 9.74 -7.00 -2.85
C ILE A 104 8.96 -8.28 -3.21
N THR A 105 7.82 -8.14 -3.89
CA THR A 105 7.02 -9.29 -4.31
C THR A 105 7.65 -10.06 -5.47
N PHE A 106 8.49 -9.40 -6.28
CA PHE A 106 9.03 -9.98 -7.50
C PHE A 106 9.94 -11.20 -7.23
N PRO A 107 11.02 -11.11 -6.41
CA PRO A 107 11.86 -12.27 -6.12
C PRO A 107 11.09 -13.42 -5.45
N GLY A 108 10.20 -13.10 -4.50
CA GLY A 108 9.35 -14.10 -3.87
C GLY A 108 8.40 -14.78 -4.85
N GLY A 109 7.75 -13.99 -5.72
CA GLY A 109 6.85 -14.51 -6.75
C GLY A 109 7.55 -15.49 -7.73
N LEU A 110 8.77 -15.20 -8.16
CA LEU A 110 9.53 -16.11 -8.99
C LEU A 110 9.79 -17.46 -8.30
N ILE A 111 10.07 -17.43 -7.01
CA ILE A 111 10.36 -18.63 -6.22
C ILE A 111 9.11 -19.49 -6.01
N THR A 112 7.91 -18.92 -6.03
CA THR A 112 6.67 -19.71 -5.94
C THR A 112 6.56 -20.71 -7.08
N LYS A 113 6.91 -20.29 -8.31
CA LYS A 113 6.92 -21.18 -9.48
C LYS A 113 7.94 -22.33 -9.32
N LEU A 114 9.15 -22.01 -8.85
CA LEU A 114 10.20 -23.01 -8.62
C LEU A 114 9.80 -24.05 -7.57
N LEU A 115 9.15 -23.60 -6.48
CA LEU A 115 8.72 -24.45 -5.39
C LEU A 115 7.30 -25.02 -5.57
N LYS A 116 6.67 -24.79 -6.73
CA LYS A 116 5.28 -25.21 -7.04
C LYS A 116 4.29 -24.77 -5.96
N ARG A 117 4.44 -23.53 -5.43
CA ARG A 117 3.51 -22.95 -4.47
C ARG A 117 2.49 -22.10 -5.20
N PRO A 118 1.19 -22.21 -4.89
CA PRO A 118 0.16 -21.36 -5.49
C PRO A 118 0.48 -19.88 -5.23
N LEU A 119 0.52 -19.07 -6.28
CA LEU A 119 0.67 -17.62 -6.22
C LEU A 119 -0.65 -16.97 -6.61
N VAL A 120 -1.18 -16.15 -5.71
CA VAL A 120 -2.28 -15.23 -5.96
C VAL A 120 -1.72 -13.82 -5.97
N LEU A 121 -2.09 -13.01 -6.95
CA LEU A 121 -1.72 -11.59 -7.03
C LEU A 121 -2.93 -10.71 -6.82
N HIS A 122 -2.71 -9.59 -6.18
CA HIS A 122 -3.69 -8.51 -6.13
C HIS A 122 -3.01 -7.20 -6.57
N GLU A 123 -3.59 -6.51 -7.55
CA GLU A 123 -3.16 -5.18 -7.97
C GLU A 123 -4.13 -4.14 -7.42
N SER A 124 -3.64 -3.30 -6.53
CA SER A 124 -4.46 -2.29 -5.84
C SER A 124 -4.63 -0.98 -6.63
N ASN A 125 -3.80 -0.74 -7.64
CA ASN A 125 -3.81 0.48 -8.44
C ASN A 125 -4.61 0.29 -9.73
N SER A 126 -5.12 1.39 -10.29
CA SER A 126 -5.77 1.40 -11.61
C SER A 126 -4.78 1.19 -12.76
N VAL A 127 -3.48 1.42 -12.52
CA VAL A 127 -2.39 1.12 -13.45
C VAL A 127 -1.50 0.09 -12.83
N ALA A 128 -1.38 -1.07 -13.48
CA ALA A 128 -0.66 -2.20 -12.94
C ALA A 128 0.85 -1.94 -12.81
N GLY A 129 1.41 -2.30 -11.66
CA GLY A 129 2.84 -2.26 -11.42
C GLY A 129 3.60 -3.30 -12.25
N SER A 130 4.82 -2.96 -12.70
CA SER A 130 5.65 -3.84 -13.53
C SER A 130 5.95 -5.20 -12.90
N ALA A 131 6.10 -5.26 -11.58
CA ALA A 131 6.29 -6.52 -10.85
C ALA A 131 5.05 -7.42 -10.97
N ASN A 132 3.84 -6.88 -10.76
CA ASN A 132 2.59 -7.63 -10.89
C ASN A 132 2.33 -8.06 -12.34
N LEU A 133 2.59 -7.19 -13.33
CA LEU A 133 2.49 -7.56 -14.75
C LEU A 133 3.39 -8.76 -15.12
N ALA A 134 4.62 -8.77 -14.60
CA ALA A 134 5.55 -9.88 -14.87
C ALA A 134 5.11 -11.17 -14.16
N LEU A 135 4.67 -11.07 -12.91
CA LEU A 135 4.27 -12.21 -12.10
C LEU A 135 2.91 -12.80 -12.51
N ALA A 136 2.01 -12.00 -13.09
CA ALA A 136 0.71 -12.47 -13.58
C ALA A 136 0.84 -13.62 -14.59
N LYS A 137 1.95 -13.68 -15.35
CA LYS A 137 2.23 -14.76 -16.29
C LYS A 137 2.45 -16.13 -15.63
N ILE A 138 2.70 -16.15 -14.32
CA ILE A 138 2.98 -17.38 -13.56
C ILE A 138 2.04 -17.55 -12.36
N ALA A 139 1.22 -16.56 -12.07
CA ALA A 139 0.25 -16.61 -10.99
C ALA A 139 -0.88 -17.60 -11.30
N MET A 140 -1.38 -18.24 -10.25
CA MET A 140 -2.56 -19.10 -10.34
C MET A 140 -3.85 -18.26 -10.52
N ARG A 141 -3.90 -17.11 -9.87
CA ARG A 141 -4.98 -16.10 -9.99
C ARG A 141 -4.40 -14.70 -9.89
N THR A 142 -5.00 -13.79 -10.65
CA THR A 142 -4.71 -12.36 -10.58
C THR A 142 -6.01 -11.63 -10.27
N LEU A 143 -6.00 -10.85 -9.20
CA LEU A 143 -7.12 -10.07 -8.70
C LEU A 143 -6.80 -8.58 -8.86
N THR A 144 -7.80 -7.74 -9.07
CA THR A 144 -7.60 -6.30 -9.24
C THR A 144 -8.57 -5.47 -8.39
N GLY A 145 -8.09 -4.33 -7.92
CA GLY A 145 -8.89 -3.33 -7.22
C GLY A 145 -9.78 -2.50 -8.14
N PHE A 146 -9.43 -2.41 -9.42
CA PHE A 146 -10.15 -1.64 -10.43
C PHE A 146 -10.43 -2.52 -11.66
N PRO A 147 -11.54 -2.25 -12.39
CA PRO A 147 -11.82 -2.96 -13.63
C PRO A 147 -10.75 -2.67 -14.68
N ASP A 148 -10.59 -3.57 -15.61
CA ASP A 148 -9.74 -3.44 -16.81
C ASP A 148 -8.26 -3.11 -16.56
N THR A 149 -7.77 -3.31 -15.32
CA THR A 149 -6.38 -3.02 -14.93
C THR A 149 -5.38 -3.99 -15.56
N MET A 150 -5.75 -5.26 -15.70
CA MET A 150 -4.90 -6.33 -16.23
C MET A 150 -5.73 -7.35 -17.01
N GLU A 151 -5.16 -7.86 -18.11
CA GLU A 151 -5.78 -8.95 -18.87
C GLU A 151 -5.99 -10.20 -18.00
N LYS A 152 -7.12 -10.85 -18.17
CA LYS A 152 -7.48 -12.12 -17.48
C LYS A 152 -7.48 -12.01 -15.95
N ALA A 153 -7.51 -10.81 -15.40
CA ALA A 153 -7.65 -10.60 -13.98
C ALA A 153 -9.13 -10.51 -13.57
N GLU A 154 -9.41 -10.92 -12.36
CA GLU A 154 -10.72 -10.82 -11.74
C GLU A 154 -10.81 -9.52 -10.94
N TRP A 155 -11.78 -8.66 -11.25
CA TRP A 155 -12.03 -7.46 -10.46
C TRP A 155 -12.79 -7.82 -9.18
N VAL A 156 -12.15 -7.60 -8.04
CA VAL A 156 -12.68 -7.90 -6.70
C VAL A 156 -12.77 -6.68 -5.78
N GLY A 157 -12.29 -5.52 -6.25
CA GLY A 157 -12.12 -4.35 -5.40
C GLY A 157 -10.84 -4.40 -4.56
N ASN A 158 -10.62 -3.34 -3.76
CA ASN A 158 -9.50 -3.28 -2.82
C ASN A 158 -9.94 -3.78 -1.43
N PRO A 159 -9.18 -4.69 -0.80
CA PRO A 159 -9.40 -5.03 0.59
C PRO A 159 -9.27 -3.78 1.49
N ILE A 160 -10.26 -3.55 2.33
CA ILE A 160 -10.28 -2.45 3.28
C ILE A 160 -10.26 -2.99 4.72
N ARG A 161 -9.83 -2.16 5.65
CA ARG A 161 -9.82 -2.51 7.08
C ARG A 161 -11.27 -2.66 7.58
N GLN A 162 -11.51 -3.62 8.44
CA GLN A 162 -12.84 -3.94 8.99
C GLN A 162 -13.53 -2.73 9.68
N GLU A 163 -12.73 -1.80 10.18
CA GLU A 163 -13.24 -0.56 10.78
C GLU A 163 -14.11 0.25 9.82
N PHE A 164 -13.80 0.21 8.51
CA PHE A 164 -14.58 0.91 7.49
C PHE A 164 -15.86 0.18 7.10
N ASP A 165 -15.87 -1.16 7.16
CA ASP A 165 -17.08 -1.96 6.86
C ASP A 165 -18.21 -1.69 7.88
N ASN A 166 -17.86 -1.38 9.12
CA ASN A 166 -18.81 -1.12 10.20
C ASN A 166 -19.29 0.33 10.26
N MET A 167 -18.83 1.20 9.35
CA MET A 167 -19.26 2.60 9.36
C MET A 167 -20.69 2.74 8.80
N PRO A 168 -21.54 3.57 9.45
CA PRO A 168 -22.86 3.90 8.91
C PRO A 168 -22.77 4.46 7.48
N ALA A 169 -23.79 4.22 6.67
CA ALA A 169 -23.86 4.75 5.31
C ALA A 169 -23.61 6.27 5.27
N PRO A 170 -22.99 6.80 4.21
CA PRO A 170 -22.73 8.23 4.08
C PRO A 170 -23.99 9.09 4.27
N SER A 171 -25.13 8.70 3.71
CA SER A 171 -26.43 9.36 3.91
C SER A 171 -26.71 9.61 5.39
N THR A 172 -26.70 8.54 6.20
CA THR A 172 -26.95 8.63 7.64
C THR A 172 -25.93 9.52 8.38
N ARG A 173 -24.67 9.47 7.97
CA ARG A 173 -23.61 10.28 8.58
C ARG A 173 -23.71 11.78 8.22
N TYR A 174 -24.33 12.11 7.09
CA TYR A 174 -24.43 13.47 6.59
C TYR A 174 -25.77 14.15 6.93
N GLU A 175 -26.83 13.39 7.24
CA GLU A 175 -28.19 13.89 7.52
C GLU A 175 -28.27 15.01 8.57
N GLN A 176 -27.40 14.95 9.59
CA GLN A 176 -27.42 15.92 10.71
C GLN A 176 -26.28 16.93 10.65
N ARG A 177 -25.49 16.95 9.58
CA ARG A 177 -24.37 17.91 9.47
C ARG A 177 -24.89 19.30 9.15
N GLN A 178 -24.60 20.23 10.06
CA GLN A 178 -24.89 21.66 9.90
C GLN A 178 -23.58 22.46 9.98
N GLY A 179 -23.56 23.64 9.39
CA GLY A 179 -22.41 24.54 9.41
C GLY A 179 -21.56 24.47 8.12
N PRO A 180 -20.36 25.06 8.12
CA PRO A 180 -19.51 25.10 6.95
C PRO A 180 -19.06 23.71 6.53
N LEU A 181 -18.87 23.52 5.23
CA LEU A 181 -18.31 22.28 4.68
C LEU A 181 -16.94 21.96 5.30
N SER A 182 -16.65 20.68 5.45
CA SER A 182 -15.34 20.21 5.87
C SER A 182 -14.69 19.46 4.72
N ILE A 183 -13.47 19.84 4.34
CA ILE A 183 -12.68 19.22 3.29
C ILE A 183 -11.52 18.48 3.93
N LEU A 184 -11.35 17.22 3.57
CA LEU A 184 -10.18 16.43 3.88
C LEU A 184 -9.33 16.24 2.62
N VAL A 185 -8.11 16.77 2.65
CA VAL A 185 -7.13 16.64 1.56
C VAL A 185 -6.11 15.57 1.93
N VAL A 186 -6.05 14.48 1.17
CA VAL A 186 -5.17 13.34 1.44
C VAL A 186 -4.30 13.06 0.22
N GLY A 187 -3.00 13.27 0.36
CA GLY A 187 -2.00 13.01 -0.68
C GLY A 187 -1.34 11.62 -0.59
N GLY A 188 -1.83 10.75 0.31
CA GLY A 188 -1.18 9.48 0.64
C GLY A 188 0.00 9.65 1.60
N SER A 189 0.68 8.54 1.94
CA SER A 189 1.71 8.50 3.00
C SER A 189 2.93 9.43 2.78
N LEU A 190 3.17 9.85 1.55
CA LEU A 190 4.28 10.74 1.19
C LEU A 190 3.83 12.18 0.91
N GLY A 191 2.52 12.45 0.98
CA GLY A 191 1.93 13.68 0.48
C GLY A 191 1.83 13.70 -1.06
N ALA A 192 1.15 14.71 -1.59
CA ALA A 192 1.03 14.93 -3.04
C ALA A 192 1.39 16.38 -3.37
N ALA A 193 2.52 16.58 -4.04
CA ALA A 193 3.04 17.91 -4.38
C ALA A 193 1.97 18.78 -5.08
N ALA A 194 1.26 18.21 -6.05
CA ALA A 194 0.21 18.94 -6.77
C ALA A 194 -0.94 19.41 -5.86
N LEU A 195 -1.33 18.63 -4.84
CA LEU A 195 -2.33 19.05 -3.87
C LEU A 195 -1.76 20.14 -2.96
N ASN A 196 -0.54 19.94 -2.47
CA ASN A 196 0.13 20.90 -1.59
C ASN A 196 0.33 22.28 -2.26
N GLU A 197 0.55 22.28 -3.57
CA GLU A 197 0.74 23.52 -4.35
C GLU A 197 -0.57 24.22 -4.66
N ASN A 198 -1.60 23.49 -5.06
CA ASN A 198 -2.79 24.11 -5.66
C ASN A 198 -3.94 24.34 -4.67
N ILE A 199 -4.09 23.52 -3.63
CA ILE A 199 -5.24 23.62 -2.71
C ILE A 199 -5.24 24.92 -1.91
N PRO A 200 -4.12 25.41 -1.33
CA PRO A 200 -4.13 26.70 -0.60
C PRO A 200 -4.61 27.85 -1.48
N ALA A 201 -4.08 27.95 -2.71
CA ALA A 201 -4.46 29.00 -3.65
C ALA A 201 -5.92 28.90 -4.11
N ALA A 202 -6.41 27.68 -4.35
CA ALA A 202 -7.82 27.46 -4.72
C ALA A 202 -8.77 27.85 -3.58
N LEU A 203 -8.43 27.57 -2.35
CA LEU A 203 -9.24 27.96 -1.18
C LEU A 203 -9.23 29.47 -0.93
N ALA A 204 -8.15 30.17 -1.29
CA ALA A 204 -8.07 31.61 -1.19
C ALA A 204 -9.08 32.33 -2.12
N LEU A 205 -9.50 31.69 -3.21
CA LEU A 205 -10.53 32.22 -4.11
C LEU A 205 -11.94 32.17 -3.53
N ILE A 206 -12.14 31.43 -2.44
CA ILE A 206 -13.44 31.32 -1.76
C ILE A 206 -13.55 32.42 -0.72
N PRO A 207 -14.66 33.21 -0.69
CA PRO A 207 -14.88 34.22 0.34
C PRO A 207 -14.75 33.62 1.76
N LYS A 208 -14.15 34.36 2.68
CA LYS A 208 -13.84 33.87 4.06
C LYS A 208 -15.08 33.36 4.79
N GLU A 209 -16.24 34.00 4.57
CA GLU A 209 -17.51 33.73 5.25
C GLU A 209 -18.08 32.34 4.88
N VAL A 210 -17.77 31.84 3.70
CA VAL A 210 -18.27 30.53 3.20
C VAL A 210 -17.16 29.51 2.98
N ARG A 211 -15.93 29.88 3.37
CA ARG A 211 -14.76 28.99 3.20
C ARG A 211 -14.91 27.74 4.05
N PRO A 212 -14.66 26.54 3.47
CA PRO A 212 -14.74 25.29 4.21
C PRO A 212 -13.63 25.19 5.27
N LYS A 213 -13.89 24.41 6.32
CA LYS A 213 -12.83 23.94 7.22
C LYS A 213 -11.99 22.90 6.50
N VAL A 214 -10.67 22.97 6.62
CA VAL A 214 -9.76 22.10 5.88
C VAL A 214 -8.84 21.33 6.82
N ILE A 215 -8.74 20.01 6.60
CA ILE A 215 -7.69 19.17 7.15
C ILE A 215 -6.85 18.72 5.97
N HIS A 216 -5.53 19.00 5.98
CA HIS A 216 -4.63 18.69 4.86
C HIS A 216 -3.45 17.86 5.31
N GLN A 217 -3.32 16.66 4.75
CA GLN A 217 -2.16 15.78 4.95
C GLN A 217 -1.02 16.17 4.00
N ALA A 218 0.02 16.78 4.57
CA ALA A 218 1.17 17.31 3.84
C ALA A 218 2.14 16.24 3.32
N GLY A 219 2.33 15.17 4.09
CA GLY A 219 3.51 14.31 4.06
C GLY A 219 4.65 14.90 4.91
N ASP A 220 5.40 14.03 5.61
CA ASP A 220 6.44 14.45 6.58
C ASP A 220 7.43 15.49 6.05
N LYS A 221 7.84 15.35 4.79
CA LYS A 221 8.87 16.19 4.18
C LYS A 221 8.38 17.57 3.72
N HIS A 222 7.07 17.74 3.60
CA HIS A 222 6.45 18.92 2.99
C HIS A 222 5.65 19.74 4.00
N LEU A 223 5.66 19.37 5.29
CA LEU A 223 4.83 20.01 6.31
C LEU A 223 5.12 21.53 6.42
N ALA A 224 6.37 21.89 6.59
CA ALA A 224 6.77 23.30 6.76
C ALA A 224 6.46 24.16 5.51
N GLU A 225 6.70 23.59 4.32
CA GLU A 225 6.41 24.26 3.05
C GLU A 225 4.91 24.50 2.88
N LEU A 226 4.07 23.49 3.18
CA LEU A 226 2.63 23.61 3.08
C LEU A 226 2.07 24.63 4.10
N GLN A 227 2.60 24.66 5.32
CA GLN A 227 2.24 25.67 6.33
C GLN A 227 2.52 27.08 5.83
N ALA A 228 3.70 27.32 5.24
CA ALA A 228 4.04 28.62 4.65
C ALA A 228 3.07 29.03 3.53
N ARG A 229 2.72 28.09 2.62
CA ARG A 229 1.77 28.36 1.52
C ARG A 229 0.37 28.75 2.02
N TYR A 230 -0.13 28.07 3.04
CA TYR A 230 -1.42 28.42 3.66
C TYR A 230 -1.38 29.81 4.31
N ALA A 231 -0.28 30.17 4.98
CA ALA A 231 -0.07 31.50 5.56
C ALA A 231 0.00 32.58 4.48
N GLU A 232 0.74 32.36 3.40
CA GLU A 232 0.84 33.27 2.24
C GLU A 232 -0.52 33.52 1.57
N CYS A 233 -1.39 32.50 1.55
CA CYS A 233 -2.73 32.60 0.96
C CYS A 233 -3.80 33.15 1.92
N ASP A 234 -3.47 33.46 3.17
CA ASP A 234 -4.42 33.85 4.22
C ASP A 234 -5.58 32.86 4.37
N VAL A 235 -5.23 31.56 4.45
CA VAL A 235 -6.17 30.44 4.58
C VAL A 235 -5.84 29.63 5.83
N GLU A 236 -6.82 29.48 6.72
CA GLU A 236 -6.69 28.62 7.89
C GLU A 236 -6.92 27.14 7.51
N ALA A 237 -6.05 26.26 7.97
CA ALA A 237 -6.16 24.81 7.79
C ALA A 237 -5.49 24.05 8.95
N ASP A 238 -6.03 22.89 9.28
CA ASP A 238 -5.38 21.89 10.14
C ASP A 238 -4.42 21.05 9.27
N ILE A 239 -3.14 21.35 9.36
CA ILE A 239 -2.12 20.75 8.52
C ILE A 239 -1.37 19.68 9.31
N ARG A 240 -1.42 18.43 8.81
CA ARG A 240 -0.83 17.28 9.49
C ARG A 240 0.18 16.58 8.58
N PRO A 241 1.27 16.02 9.13
CA PRO A 241 2.21 15.24 8.33
C PRO A 241 1.58 13.93 7.85
N PHE A 242 0.75 13.31 8.71
CA PHE A 242 0.04 12.05 8.46
C PHE A 242 -1.32 12.05 9.20
N ILE A 243 -2.31 11.33 8.64
CA ILE A 243 -3.67 11.15 9.20
C ILE A 243 -3.94 9.66 9.35
#